data_211478107348cbcf8d5b605dba6b9bd2
#
_entry.id   211478107348cbcf8d5b605dba6b9bd2
#
_cell.length_a   1.000
_cell.length_b   1.000
_cell.length_c   1.000
_cell.angle_alpha   90.00
_cell.angle_beta   90.00
_cell.angle_gamma   90.00
#
_symmetry.space_group_name_H-M   'P 1'
#
loop_
_entity.id
_entity.type
_entity.pdbx_description
1 polymer ?
#
loop_
_entity_poly.entity_id
_entity_poly.type
_entity_poly.pdbx_seq_one_letter_code
_entity_poly.pdbx_strand_id
1 'polypeptide(L)'
;MTKQEILKTHFGYDTFREGQEAVIDALLAEKDVLAVMPTGAGKSICYQVPALMMKGITLVISPLISLMKDQVRSLNQAGISAAYLNSSLTQGQYFTALRYAKAGRYPIIYVAVSYTHLRAHETLSDL
;
A
#
# COMPACT_ATOMS: atom_id res chain seq x y z
N MET A 1 16.25 4.54 -5.76
CA MET A 1 16.65 3.60 -4.69
C MET A 1 16.43 2.16 -5.14
N THR A 2 17.31 1.28 -4.76
CA THR A 2 17.13 -0.15 -4.99
C THR A 2 16.15 -0.72 -3.96
N LYS A 3 15.64 -1.93 -4.22
CA LYS A 3 14.74 -2.60 -3.26
C LYS A 3 15.42 -2.84 -1.91
N GLN A 4 16.71 -3.15 -1.91
CA GLN A 4 17.48 -3.34 -0.68
C GLN A 4 17.64 -2.05 0.10
N GLU A 5 17.88 -0.94 -0.59
CA GLU A 5 17.98 0.38 0.04
C GLU A 5 16.66 0.80 0.68
N ILE A 6 15.55 0.56 -0.01
CA ILE A 6 14.21 0.84 0.52
C ILE A 6 13.93 -0.01 1.76
N LEU A 7 14.26 -1.30 1.70
CA LEU A 7 14.06 -2.20 2.82
C LEU A 7 14.82 -1.71 4.06
N LYS A 8 16.06 -1.32 3.90
CA LYS A 8 16.88 -0.84 5.01
C LYS A 8 16.41 0.53 5.52
N THR A 9 16.19 1.47 4.61
CA THR A 9 15.88 2.87 4.96
C THR A 9 14.53 3.01 5.65
N HIS A 10 13.50 2.35 5.12
CA HIS A 10 12.13 2.52 5.60
C HIS A 10 11.68 1.43 6.57
N PHE A 11 12.21 0.24 6.48
CA PHE A 11 11.73 -0.89 7.28
C PHE A 11 12.77 -1.45 8.25
N GLY A 12 14.02 -1.03 8.12
CA GLY A 12 15.07 -1.36 9.07
C GLY A 12 15.62 -2.79 8.95
N TYR A 13 15.38 -3.47 7.83
CA TYR A 13 15.90 -4.82 7.60
C TYR A 13 17.05 -4.78 6.60
N ASP A 14 18.06 -5.59 6.83
CA ASP A 14 19.22 -5.68 5.95
C ASP A 14 19.00 -6.64 4.78
N THR A 15 18.18 -7.68 4.99
CA THR A 15 17.94 -8.72 3.98
C THR A 15 16.46 -9.07 3.92
N PHE A 16 16.00 -9.54 2.76
CA PHE A 16 14.66 -10.06 2.59
C PHE A 16 14.53 -11.45 3.19
N ARG A 17 13.32 -11.77 3.67
CA ARG A 17 12.97 -13.13 4.06
C ARG A 17 12.72 -13.98 2.83
N GLU A 18 12.78 -15.31 3.01
CA GLU A 18 12.51 -16.25 1.94
C GLU A 18 11.16 -15.96 1.28
N GLY A 19 11.16 -15.91 -0.05
CA GLY A 19 9.95 -15.69 -0.86
C GLY A 19 9.61 -14.23 -1.10
N GLN A 20 10.10 -13.30 -0.29
CA GLN A 20 9.76 -11.89 -0.45
C GLN A 20 10.34 -11.31 -1.75
N GLU A 21 11.60 -11.56 -1.99
CA GLU A 21 12.30 -10.97 -3.13
C GLU A 21 11.74 -11.47 -4.47
N ALA A 22 11.34 -12.73 -4.54
CA ALA A 22 10.73 -13.29 -5.73
C ALA A 22 9.41 -12.60 -6.08
N VAL A 23 8.58 -12.31 -5.07
CA VAL A 23 7.32 -11.60 -5.26
C VAL A 23 7.59 -10.16 -5.72
N ILE A 24 8.52 -9.49 -5.06
CA ILE A 24 8.87 -8.10 -5.40
C ILE A 24 9.37 -8.01 -6.84
N ASP A 25 10.28 -8.89 -7.24
CA ASP A 25 10.84 -8.87 -8.59
C ASP A 25 9.78 -9.15 -9.65
N ALA A 26 8.86 -10.06 -9.38
CA ALA A 26 7.75 -10.35 -10.29
C ALA A 26 6.82 -9.15 -10.46
N LEU A 27 6.51 -8.45 -9.37
CA LEU A 27 5.70 -7.24 -9.43
C LEU A 27 6.40 -6.12 -10.18
N LEU A 28 7.70 -5.93 -9.96
CA LEU A 28 8.48 -4.93 -10.68
C LEU A 28 8.59 -5.25 -12.17
N ALA A 29 8.49 -6.52 -12.55
CA ALA A 29 8.45 -6.96 -13.94
C ALA A 29 7.04 -6.87 -14.53
N GLU A 30 6.09 -6.25 -13.83
CA GLU A 30 4.70 -6.03 -14.25
C GLU A 30 3.92 -7.34 -14.46
N LYS A 31 4.27 -8.36 -13.70
CA LYS A 31 3.55 -9.65 -13.72
C LYS A 31 2.47 -9.69 -12.67
N ASP A 32 1.39 -10.42 -12.96
CA ASP A 32 0.39 -10.73 -11.96
C ASP A 32 0.95 -11.81 -11.03
N VAL A 33 0.75 -11.64 -9.73
CA VAL A 33 1.33 -12.53 -8.72
C VAL A 33 0.26 -12.99 -7.74
N LEU A 34 0.20 -14.29 -7.50
CA LEU A 34 -0.53 -14.87 -6.38
C LEU A 34 0.49 -15.43 -5.40
N ALA A 35 0.59 -14.80 -4.23
CA ALA A 35 1.51 -15.24 -3.19
C ALA A 35 0.72 -15.67 -1.96
N VAL A 36 0.93 -16.91 -1.51
CA VAL A 36 0.33 -17.45 -0.31
C VAL A 36 1.43 -17.64 0.72
N MET A 37 1.36 -16.88 1.81
CA MET A 37 2.40 -16.85 2.82
C MET A 37 1.79 -17.02 4.20
N PRO A 38 2.48 -17.69 5.13
CA PRO A 38 1.97 -17.81 6.50
C PRO A 38 1.93 -16.46 7.20
N THR A 39 1.06 -16.34 8.20
CA THR A 39 0.95 -15.15 9.02
C THR A 39 2.30 -14.87 9.69
N GLY A 40 2.72 -13.61 9.67
CA GLY A 40 4.01 -13.22 10.26
C GLY A 40 5.21 -13.38 9.34
N ALA A 41 5.00 -13.77 8.08
CA ALA A 41 6.09 -13.94 7.11
C ALA A 41 6.49 -12.62 6.41
N GLY A 42 5.97 -11.48 6.87
CA GLY A 42 6.30 -10.19 6.28
C GLY A 42 5.63 -9.93 4.94
N LYS A 43 4.36 -10.32 4.81
CA LYS A 43 3.60 -10.17 3.56
C LYS A 43 3.53 -8.74 3.06
N SER A 44 3.37 -7.78 3.96
CA SER A 44 3.20 -6.38 3.61
C SER A 44 4.40 -5.81 2.85
N ILE A 45 5.61 -6.24 3.18
CA ILE A 45 6.82 -5.79 2.49
C ILE A 45 6.79 -6.16 1.02
N CYS A 46 6.17 -7.29 0.67
CA CYS A 46 6.09 -7.77 -0.70
C CYS A 46 5.40 -6.79 -1.65
N TYR A 47 4.48 -5.96 -1.16
CA TYR A 47 3.85 -4.93 -1.98
C TYR A 47 4.29 -3.52 -1.62
N GLN A 48 4.71 -3.29 -0.37
CA GLN A 48 5.12 -1.95 0.06
C GLN A 48 6.43 -1.51 -0.59
N VAL A 49 7.40 -2.41 -0.71
CA VAL A 49 8.67 -2.09 -1.37
C VAL A 49 8.47 -1.78 -2.86
N PRO A 50 7.77 -2.63 -3.64
CA PRO A 50 7.51 -2.29 -5.04
C PRO A 50 6.72 -1.00 -5.21
N ALA A 51 5.79 -0.71 -4.30
CA ALA A 51 4.98 0.51 -4.37
C ALA A 51 5.83 1.77 -4.35
N LEU A 52 6.95 1.74 -3.63
CA LEU A 52 7.87 2.88 -3.55
C LEU A 52 8.80 2.98 -4.77
N MET A 53 8.91 1.92 -5.55
CA MET A 53 9.77 1.88 -6.74
C MET A 53 9.01 2.15 -8.02
N MET A 54 7.71 1.84 -8.06
CA MET A 54 6.88 2.04 -9.25
C MET A 54 6.32 3.46 -9.28
N LYS A 55 6.05 3.96 -10.47
CA LYS A 55 5.35 5.22 -10.64
C LYS A 55 3.85 5.03 -10.42
N GLY A 56 3.19 6.09 -9.96
CA GLY A 56 1.76 6.07 -9.73
C GLY A 56 1.40 5.62 -8.33
N ILE A 57 0.14 5.24 -8.15
CA ILE A 57 -0.42 4.90 -6.84
C ILE A 57 -0.66 3.39 -6.78
N THR A 58 -0.22 2.77 -5.70
CA THR A 58 -0.54 1.37 -5.42
C THR A 58 -1.77 1.32 -4.53
N LEU A 59 -2.81 0.65 -4.99
CA LEU A 59 -4.03 0.46 -4.22
C LEU A 59 -3.98 -0.90 -3.54
N VAL A 60 -4.18 -0.91 -2.23
CA VAL A 60 -4.24 -2.14 -1.43
C VAL A 60 -5.66 -2.34 -0.97
N ILE A 61 -6.31 -3.37 -1.47
CA ILE A 61 -7.71 -3.68 -1.12
C ILE A 61 -7.72 -4.71 0.00
N SER A 62 -8.32 -4.35 1.13
CA SER A 62 -8.34 -5.19 2.32
C SER A 62 -9.73 -5.23 2.95
N PRO A 63 -10.16 -6.39 3.49
CA PRO A 63 -11.43 -6.46 4.23
C PRO A 63 -11.31 -5.98 5.67
N LEU A 64 -10.10 -5.77 6.20
CA LEU A 64 -9.87 -5.50 7.63
C LEU A 64 -9.54 -4.04 7.85
N ILE A 65 -10.54 -3.26 8.25
CA ILE A 65 -10.41 -1.81 8.48
C ILE A 65 -9.41 -1.50 9.59
N SER A 66 -9.43 -2.24 10.69
CA SER A 66 -8.50 -2.02 11.80
C SER A 66 -7.06 -2.23 11.38
N LEU A 67 -6.81 -3.25 10.57
CA LEU A 67 -5.48 -3.53 10.05
C LEU A 67 -4.98 -2.41 9.14
N MET A 68 -5.89 -1.82 8.34
CA MET A 68 -5.54 -0.71 7.45
C MET A 68 -4.99 0.49 8.23
N LYS A 69 -5.66 0.85 9.32
CA LYS A 69 -5.22 1.98 10.15
C LYS A 69 -3.83 1.74 10.72
N ASP A 70 -3.56 0.52 11.19
CA ASP A 70 -2.26 0.16 11.73
C ASP A 70 -1.18 0.17 10.66
N GLN A 71 -1.49 -0.33 9.46
CA GLN A 71 -0.55 -0.32 8.33
C GLN A 71 -0.21 1.11 7.90
N VAL A 72 -1.21 1.97 7.79
CA VAL A 72 -0.99 3.38 7.42
C VAL A 72 -0.15 4.09 8.47
N ARG A 73 -0.44 3.85 9.74
CA ARG A 73 0.35 4.44 10.83
C ARG A 73 1.81 4.00 10.76
N SER A 74 2.05 2.71 10.56
CA SER A 74 3.41 2.17 10.47
C SER A 74 4.17 2.76 9.28
N LEU A 75 3.52 2.90 8.14
CA LEU A 75 4.13 3.49 6.95
C LEU A 75 4.47 4.96 7.19
N ASN A 76 3.56 5.73 7.77
CA ASN A 76 3.81 7.14 8.06
C ASN A 76 4.96 7.31 9.05
N GLN A 77 5.07 6.43 10.04
CA GLN A 77 6.19 6.43 10.97
C GLN A 77 7.52 6.08 10.29
N ALA A 78 7.46 5.27 9.23
CA ALA A 78 8.64 4.91 8.45
C ALA A 78 9.01 5.96 7.40
N GLY A 79 8.32 7.09 7.37
CA GLY A 79 8.60 8.17 6.41
C GLY A 79 7.91 7.99 5.06
N ILE A 80 6.92 7.11 4.96
CA ILE A 80 6.18 6.86 3.73
C ILE A 80 4.77 7.42 3.88
N SER A 81 4.40 8.34 3.00
CA SER A 81 3.04 8.90 3.01
C SER A 81 2.04 7.86 2.52
N ALA A 82 1.09 7.51 3.36
CA ALA A 82 0.04 6.56 3.03
C ALA A 82 -1.30 7.06 3.58
N ALA A 83 -2.37 6.64 2.96
CA ALA A 83 -3.72 6.99 3.38
C ALA A 83 -4.63 5.77 3.27
N TYR A 84 -5.82 5.86 3.87
CA TYR A 84 -6.83 4.83 3.73
C TYR A 84 -8.18 5.47 3.43
N LEU A 85 -9.00 4.72 2.68
CA LEU A 85 -10.37 5.12 2.34
C LEU A 85 -11.31 4.03 2.83
N ASN A 86 -12.20 4.37 3.74
CA ASN A 86 -13.21 3.46 4.24
C ASN A 86 -14.42 4.25 4.75
N SER A 87 -15.46 3.53 5.16
CA SER A 87 -16.72 4.13 5.58
C SER A 87 -16.62 4.95 6.87
N SER A 88 -15.50 4.86 7.60
CA SER A 88 -15.32 5.65 8.83
C SER A 88 -14.81 7.07 8.54
N LEU A 89 -14.43 7.39 7.31
CA LEU A 89 -13.99 8.72 6.95
C LEU A 89 -15.18 9.68 6.84
N THR A 90 -15.00 10.90 7.35
CA THR A 90 -15.93 11.98 7.05
C THR A 90 -15.78 12.40 5.60
N GLN A 91 -16.78 13.11 5.09
CA GLN A 91 -16.73 13.63 3.72
C GLN A 91 -15.50 14.53 3.50
N GLY A 92 -15.19 15.37 4.49
CA GLY A 92 -14.00 16.23 4.40
C GLY A 92 -12.70 15.44 4.36
N GLN A 93 -12.58 14.40 5.18
CA GLN A 93 -11.41 13.53 5.16
C GLN A 93 -11.27 12.80 3.82
N TYR A 94 -12.38 12.33 3.26
CA TYR A 94 -12.40 11.67 1.97
C TYR A 94 -11.88 12.60 0.87
N PHE A 95 -12.41 13.82 0.77
CA PHE A 95 -11.97 14.78 -0.25
C PHE A 95 -10.53 15.22 -0.07
N THR A 96 -10.06 15.36 1.17
CA THR A 96 -8.67 15.70 1.43
C THR A 96 -7.73 14.59 0.94
N ALA A 97 -8.04 13.33 1.28
CA ALA A 97 -7.25 12.19 0.82
C ALA A 97 -7.23 12.09 -0.70
N LEU A 98 -8.37 12.29 -1.34
CA LEU A 98 -8.48 12.24 -2.80
C LEU A 98 -7.65 13.35 -3.47
N ARG A 99 -7.67 14.56 -2.90
CA ARG A 99 -6.87 15.68 -3.41
C ARG A 99 -5.38 15.36 -3.35
N TYR A 100 -4.90 14.84 -2.23
CA TYR A 100 -3.49 14.48 -2.09
C TYR A 100 -3.10 13.32 -3.00
N ALA A 101 -4.02 12.38 -3.21
CA ALA A 101 -3.78 11.27 -4.13
C ALA A 101 -3.59 11.79 -5.56
N LYS A 102 -4.45 12.69 -6.01
CA LYS A 102 -4.33 13.30 -7.33
C LYS A 102 -3.04 14.10 -7.49
N ALA A 103 -2.55 14.68 -6.40
CA ALA A 103 -1.28 15.42 -6.39
C ALA A 103 -0.05 14.50 -6.33
N GLY A 104 -0.23 13.18 -6.28
CA GLY A 104 0.86 12.22 -6.25
C GLY A 104 1.57 12.11 -4.90
N ARG A 105 0.92 12.52 -3.82
CA ARG A 105 1.53 12.54 -2.48
C ARG A 105 1.51 11.17 -1.80
N TYR A 106 0.66 10.25 -2.26
CA TYR A 106 0.54 8.93 -1.66
C TYR A 106 0.97 7.86 -2.63
N PRO A 107 2.11 7.19 -2.41
CA PRO A 107 2.46 6.02 -3.20
C PRO A 107 1.59 4.81 -2.91
N ILE A 108 0.96 4.76 -1.71
CA ILE A 108 0.13 3.63 -1.28
C ILE A 108 -1.17 4.17 -0.68
N ILE A 109 -2.30 3.63 -1.14
CA ILE A 109 -3.61 3.93 -0.56
C ILE A 109 -4.31 2.61 -0.25
N TYR A 110 -4.77 2.47 0.97
CA TYR A 110 -5.55 1.30 1.42
C TYR A 110 -7.03 1.58 1.24
N VAL A 111 -7.74 0.62 0.66
CA VAL A 111 -9.18 0.75 0.39
C VAL A 111 -9.89 -0.45 0.98
N ALA A 112 -10.92 -0.20 1.81
CA ALA A 112 -11.72 -1.28 2.37
C ALA A 112 -12.58 -1.93 1.28
N VAL A 113 -12.77 -3.24 1.36
CA VAL A 113 -13.60 -3.98 0.40
C VAL A 113 -15.02 -3.40 0.36
N SER A 114 -15.61 -3.11 1.52
CA SER A 114 -16.95 -2.50 1.60
C SER A 114 -16.99 -1.14 0.93
N TYR A 115 -15.95 -0.33 1.10
CA TYR A 115 -15.85 0.98 0.47
C TYR A 115 -15.71 0.84 -1.05
N THR A 116 -14.89 -0.08 -1.51
CA THR A 116 -14.70 -0.36 -2.93
C THR A 116 -16.02 -0.75 -3.58
N HIS A 117 -16.80 -1.59 -2.93
CA HIS A 117 -18.10 -2.02 -3.43
C HIS A 117 -19.08 -0.85 -3.58
N LEU A 118 -19.12 0.04 -2.61
CA LEU A 118 -20.08 1.15 -2.57
C LEU A 118 -19.65 2.35 -3.42
N ARG A 119 -18.35 2.60 -3.55
CA ARG A 119 -17.81 3.82 -4.14
C ARG A 119 -16.71 3.61 -5.16
N ALA A 120 -16.61 2.42 -5.73
CA ALA A 120 -15.52 2.10 -6.64
C ALA A 120 -15.42 3.08 -7.81
N HIS A 121 -16.57 3.42 -8.43
CA HIS A 121 -16.58 4.35 -9.56
C HIS A 121 -16.20 5.77 -9.17
N GLU A 122 -16.60 6.21 -8.00
CA GLU A 122 -16.29 7.56 -7.53
C GLU A 122 -14.85 7.69 -7.08
N THR A 123 -14.36 6.69 -6.33
CA THR A 123 -13.04 6.75 -5.70
C THR A 123 -11.93 6.37 -6.66
N LEU A 124 -12.05 5.22 -7.30
CA LEU A 124 -10.95 4.68 -8.11
C LEU A 124 -10.84 5.36 -9.46
N SER A 125 -11.94 5.80 -10.05
CA SER A 125 -11.90 6.50 -11.34
C SER A 125 -11.30 7.90 -11.20
N ASP A 126 -11.34 8.50 -10.01
CA ASP A 126 -10.75 9.80 -9.75
C ASP A 126 -9.23 9.71 -9.51
N LEU A 127 -8.71 8.54 -9.27
CA LEU A 127 -7.29 8.32 -9.05
C LEU A 127 -6.57 7.96 -10.34
#